data_541206beebef7dbbc5771da1b69a68cc
#
_entry.id   541206beebef7dbbc5771da1b69a68cc
#
_cell.length_a   1.000
_cell.length_b   1.000
_cell.length_c   1.000
_cell.angle_alpha   90.00
_cell.angle_beta   90.00
_cell.angle_gamma   90.00
#
_symmetry.space_group_name_H-M   'P 1'
#
loop_
_entity.id
_entity.type
_entity.pdbx_description
1 polymer ?
#
loop_
_entity_poly.entity_id
_entity_poly.type
_entity_poly.pdbx_seq_one_letter_code
_entity_poly.pdbx_strand_id
1 'polypeptide(L)'
;MISSEKFDAIVVGGGVAGLFYSRLVAEKGFSVALVEMKPLKKIGEKVCGDAISREYFKKLGLKEPSGDEVEGVVKGIRVIAPDEKHSLLVKGEGFELNRKAFGQRLLHEALSRGVLLYDNSYAKRPIIGNGKVEGVLIHDRRTGVNRVLEGKIIVDASGIAGVLRNKLPSNWWVSEKLDYKDVSVAYREIRVLSTKIEEPEYLRIYLSPLIAPGGYWWFFPKGKSKVNVGLGIQGGMGYPNPVEQFGKYILTRDIFKNSKLIHAGGGIVPTRRPLKSLVYSNFIAIGDAAFTANPLHGGGIGSSLISAWAAAKASIDALSEGVISTKTLWKTNKIYIMNYGAKQASLDLLRMFLQKLSEEELTLIIKKKIVSEDELLEISSTGDLRATIMNKIVSAIKFLSKPSLLLKLKTLASLMDKVKKHYYSYPEDPKDLAKWELRLKEIYDEFKIKFGYC
;
A
#
# COMPACT_ATOMS: atom_id res chain seq x y z
N MET A 1 -39.86 -3.40 -10.13
CA MET A 1 -38.85 -2.53 -10.78
C MET A 1 -37.76 -2.28 -9.75
N ILE A 2 -36.47 -2.48 -10.13
CA ILE A 2 -35.35 -2.12 -9.26
C ILE A 2 -35.24 -0.58 -9.34
N SER A 3 -35.43 0.12 -8.21
CA SER A 3 -35.26 1.57 -8.18
C SER A 3 -33.79 1.91 -8.48
N SER A 4 -33.53 2.85 -9.38
CA SER A 4 -32.20 3.38 -9.61
C SER A 4 -32.05 4.73 -8.91
N GLU A 5 -30.94 4.90 -8.22
CA GLU A 5 -30.55 6.15 -7.57
C GLU A 5 -29.32 6.70 -8.30
N LYS A 6 -29.28 8.02 -8.54
CA LYS A 6 -28.25 8.67 -9.36
C LYS A 6 -27.31 9.53 -8.52
N PHE A 7 -26.02 9.41 -8.77
CA PHE A 7 -24.95 10.12 -8.07
C PHE A 7 -23.91 10.67 -9.03
N ASP A 8 -23.19 11.69 -8.61
CA ASP A 8 -22.02 12.17 -9.33
C ASP A 8 -20.86 11.16 -9.19
N ALA A 9 -20.70 10.56 -8.00
CA ALA A 9 -19.71 9.51 -7.80
C ALA A 9 -20.27 8.35 -6.95
N ILE A 10 -19.90 7.12 -7.32
CA ILE A 10 -20.14 5.91 -6.52
C ILE A 10 -18.80 5.35 -6.10
N VAL A 11 -18.61 5.16 -4.79
CA VAL A 11 -17.38 4.64 -4.19
C VAL A 11 -17.67 3.28 -3.56
N VAL A 12 -16.94 2.25 -3.95
CA VAL A 12 -17.05 0.91 -3.37
C VAL A 12 -15.87 0.64 -2.45
N GLY A 13 -16.16 0.54 -1.15
CA GLY A 13 -15.21 0.30 -0.08
C GLY A 13 -14.99 1.49 0.83
N GLY A 14 -15.40 1.34 2.10
CA GLY A 14 -15.25 2.33 3.19
C GLY A 14 -13.91 2.22 3.94
N GLY A 15 -12.81 1.88 3.23
CA GLY A 15 -11.46 1.99 3.75
C GLY A 15 -10.95 3.44 3.73
N VAL A 16 -9.71 3.67 4.20
CA VAL A 16 -9.14 5.03 4.26
C VAL A 16 -9.16 5.76 2.91
N ALA A 17 -8.94 5.04 1.80
CA ALA A 17 -8.98 5.63 0.46
C ALA A 17 -10.40 6.08 0.08
N GLY A 18 -11.38 5.17 0.21
CA GLY A 18 -12.77 5.47 -0.16
C GLY A 18 -13.38 6.56 0.70
N LEU A 19 -13.16 6.53 2.00
CA LEU A 19 -13.64 7.57 2.93
C LEU A 19 -13.04 8.94 2.60
N PHE A 20 -11.72 8.99 2.36
CA PHE A 20 -11.04 10.24 2.06
C PHE A 20 -11.44 10.81 0.70
N TYR A 21 -11.54 9.97 -0.34
CA TYR A 21 -12.06 10.37 -1.64
C TYR A 21 -13.48 10.93 -1.53
N SER A 22 -14.38 10.19 -0.87
CA SER A 22 -15.80 10.56 -0.72
C SER A 22 -15.93 11.91 -0.03
N ARG A 23 -15.18 12.14 1.07
CA ARG A 23 -15.15 13.42 1.77
C ARG A 23 -14.76 14.57 0.84
N LEU A 24 -13.63 14.41 0.10
CA LEU A 24 -13.11 15.48 -0.76
C LEU A 24 -14.06 15.87 -1.89
N VAL A 25 -14.73 14.90 -2.50
CA VAL A 25 -15.68 15.14 -3.59
C VAL A 25 -16.97 15.76 -3.06
N ALA A 26 -17.51 15.22 -1.96
CA ALA A 26 -18.72 15.75 -1.35
C ALA A 26 -18.53 17.18 -0.79
N GLU A 27 -17.33 17.51 -0.29
CA GLU A 27 -16.98 18.87 0.18
C GLU A 27 -17.07 19.93 -0.93
N LYS A 28 -17.08 19.51 -2.21
CA LYS A 28 -17.28 20.38 -3.38
C LYS A 28 -18.73 20.42 -3.87
N GLY A 29 -19.66 19.84 -3.11
CA GLY A 29 -21.09 19.87 -3.41
C GLY A 29 -21.58 18.78 -4.35
N PHE A 30 -20.72 17.81 -4.74
CA PHE A 30 -21.12 16.68 -5.58
C PHE A 30 -21.76 15.57 -4.75
N SER A 31 -22.79 14.92 -5.32
CA SER A 31 -23.47 13.80 -4.68
C SER A 31 -22.61 12.52 -4.73
N VAL A 32 -22.36 11.92 -3.56
CA VAL A 32 -21.50 10.73 -3.43
C VAL A 32 -22.24 9.62 -2.70
N ALA A 33 -22.30 8.42 -3.32
CA ALA A 33 -22.70 7.19 -2.67
C ALA A 33 -21.46 6.39 -2.25
N LEU A 34 -21.40 5.97 -0.99
CA LEU A 34 -20.36 5.10 -0.45
C LEU A 34 -20.96 3.75 -0.08
N VAL A 35 -20.51 2.67 -0.73
CA VAL A 35 -20.94 1.30 -0.47
C VAL A 35 -19.90 0.58 0.36
N GLU A 36 -20.28 0.08 1.53
CA GLU A 36 -19.39 -0.63 2.44
C GLU A 36 -20.05 -1.92 2.99
N MET A 37 -19.30 -3.02 2.93
CA MET A 37 -19.79 -4.34 3.36
C MET A 37 -19.93 -4.50 4.88
N LYS A 38 -19.20 -3.73 5.66
CA LYS A 38 -19.27 -3.72 7.12
C LYS A 38 -20.42 -2.84 7.60
N PRO A 39 -21.03 -3.20 8.72
CA PRO A 39 -21.96 -2.30 9.38
C PRO A 39 -21.23 -1.05 9.88
N LEU A 40 -21.93 0.08 9.94
CA LEU A 40 -21.43 1.43 10.27
C LEU A 40 -20.42 1.43 11.44
N LYS A 41 -20.75 0.75 12.55
CA LYS A 41 -19.91 0.70 13.77
C LYS A 41 -18.59 -0.09 13.61
N LYS A 42 -18.43 -0.85 12.51
CA LYS A 42 -17.23 -1.65 12.22
C LYS A 42 -16.37 -1.07 11.08
N ILE A 43 -16.81 0.01 10.47
CA ILE A 43 -16.01 0.73 9.46
C ILE A 43 -14.73 1.25 10.11
N GLY A 44 -13.59 1.06 9.43
CA GLY A 44 -12.26 1.36 9.97
C GLY A 44 -11.52 0.15 10.53
N GLU A 45 -12.22 -0.87 11.06
CA GLU A 45 -11.55 -2.10 11.50
C GLU A 45 -10.84 -2.79 10.33
N LYS A 46 -9.54 -3.00 10.44
CA LYS A 46 -8.72 -3.70 9.43
C LYS A 46 -7.52 -4.36 10.10
N VAL A 47 -7.18 -5.57 9.68
CA VAL A 47 -5.91 -6.21 10.04
C VAL A 47 -4.79 -5.48 9.31
N CYS A 48 -3.83 -4.93 10.06
CA CYS A 48 -2.77 -4.06 9.54
C CYS A 48 -1.60 -4.00 10.54
N GLY A 49 -0.43 -3.51 10.10
CA GLY A 49 0.66 -3.08 10.98
C GLY A 49 0.37 -1.76 11.69
N ASP A 50 -0.62 -1.00 11.22
CA ASP A 50 -1.19 0.23 11.81
C ASP A 50 -0.29 1.48 11.80
N ALA A 51 0.98 1.36 11.38
CA ALA A 51 1.91 2.47 11.31
C ALA A 51 1.66 3.41 10.12
N ILE A 52 1.79 4.72 10.36
CA ILE A 52 1.75 5.76 9.33
C ILE A 52 2.73 6.88 9.64
N SER A 53 3.46 7.38 8.63
CA SER A 53 4.31 8.56 8.76
C SER A 53 3.48 9.84 8.92
N ARG A 54 3.95 10.75 9.78
CA ARG A 54 3.35 12.08 10.03
C ARG A 54 3.28 12.94 8.76
N GLU A 55 4.22 12.80 7.85
CA GLU A 55 4.30 13.59 6.62
C GLU A 55 3.06 13.51 5.73
N TYR A 56 2.33 12.35 5.74
CA TYR A 56 1.12 12.19 4.95
C TYR A 56 0.00 13.14 5.38
N PHE A 57 -0.11 13.43 6.68
CA PHE A 57 -1.12 14.36 7.21
C PHE A 57 -0.86 15.78 6.73
N LYS A 58 0.39 16.25 6.84
CA LYS A 58 0.80 17.57 6.34
C LYS A 58 0.62 17.68 4.82
N LYS A 59 1.08 16.68 4.06
CA LYS A 59 1.02 16.66 2.59
C LYS A 59 -0.40 16.71 2.05
N LEU A 60 -1.35 16.06 2.73
CA LEU A 60 -2.73 15.91 2.28
C LEU A 60 -3.71 16.87 2.95
N GLY A 61 -3.23 17.75 3.81
CA GLY A 61 -4.10 18.66 4.59
C GLY A 61 -5.07 17.90 5.52
N LEU A 62 -4.67 16.71 5.99
CA LEU A 62 -5.42 15.94 6.96
C LEU A 62 -5.02 16.33 8.37
N LYS A 63 -6.02 16.42 9.27
CA LYS A 63 -5.75 16.56 10.70
C LYS A 63 -4.97 15.35 11.21
N GLU A 64 -3.90 15.60 11.96
CA GLU A 64 -3.16 14.51 12.63
C GLU A 64 -4.08 13.72 13.57
N PRO A 65 -3.82 12.41 13.76
CA PRO A 65 -4.58 11.62 14.71
C PRO A 65 -4.33 12.10 16.14
N SER A 66 -5.36 12.04 16.98
CA SER A 66 -5.31 12.49 18.36
C SER A 66 -6.21 11.63 19.26
N GLY A 67 -5.97 11.67 20.57
CA GLY A 67 -6.76 10.91 21.55
C GLY A 67 -6.77 9.42 21.27
N ASP A 68 -7.95 8.82 21.19
CA ASP A 68 -8.15 7.37 20.99
C ASP A 68 -7.69 6.86 19.61
N GLU A 69 -7.35 7.76 18.67
CA GLU A 69 -6.82 7.38 17.37
C GLU A 69 -5.35 6.98 17.42
N VAL A 70 -4.62 7.35 18.49
CA VAL A 70 -3.18 7.12 18.65
C VAL A 70 -2.94 6.06 19.73
N GLU A 71 -2.35 4.95 19.37
CA GLU A 71 -1.92 3.89 20.29
C GLU A 71 -0.40 3.95 20.57
N GLY A 72 0.36 4.68 19.76
CA GLY A 72 1.79 4.91 19.93
C GLY A 72 2.32 6.04 19.06
N VAL A 73 3.31 6.76 19.56
CA VAL A 73 4.07 7.76 18.79
C VAL A 73 5.36 7.13 18.34
N VAL A 74 5.66 7.22 17.04
CA VAL A 74 6.83 6.61 16.41
C VAL A 74 7.90 7.67 16.16
N LYS A 75 9.16 7.37 16.54
CA LYS A 75 10.35 8.19 16.28
C LYS A 75 11.32 7.55 15.27
N GLY A 76 11.03 6.32 14.84
CA GLY A 76 11.84 5.63 13.85
C GLY A 76 11.54 4.15 13.76
N ILE A 77 12.26 3.51 12.84
CA ILE A 77 12.18 2.08 12.56
C ILE A 77 13.57 1.47 12.71
N ARG A 78 13.70 0.46 13.57
CA ARG A 78 14.91 -0.34 13.69
C ARG A 78 14.80 -1.54 12.75
N VAL A 79 15.68 -1.60 11.74
CA VAL A 79 15.80 -2.72 10.80
C VAL A 79 16.89 -3.65 11.33
N ILE A 80 16.51 -4.87 11.69
CA ILE A 80 17.35 -5.85 12.38
C ILE A 80 17.75 -6.93 11.37
N ALA A 81 19.06 -7.23 11.33
CA ALA A 81 19.64 -8.25 10.46
C ALA A 81 19.21 -9.68 10.85
N PRO A 82 19.38 -10.67 9.95
CA PRO A 82 19.06 -12.08 10.26
C PRO A 82 19.78 -12.65 11.49
N ASP A 83 20.96 -12.16 11.81
CA ASP A 83 21.72 -12.58 13.00
C ASP A 83 21.20 -11.98 14.32
N GLU A 84 20.22 -11.09 14.27
CA GLU A 84 19.61 -10.34 15.37
C GLU A 84 20.62 -9.56 16.26
N LYS A 85 21.89 -9.47 15.84
CA LYS A 85 22.95 -8.76 16.55
C LYS A 85 23.22 -7.36 15.97
N HIS A 86 22.97 -7.20 14.67
CA HIS A 86 23.22 -5.95 13.95
C HIS A 86 21.91 -5.31 13.52
N SER A 87 21.84 -3.99 13.62
CA SER A 87 20.66 -3.24 13.20
C SER A 87 21.01 -1.84 12.69
N LEU A 88 20.08 -1.24 11.93
CA LEU A 88 20.12 0.15 11.50
C LEU A 88 18.87 0.86 12.05
N LEU A 89 19.02 2.06 12.57
CA LEU A 89 17.91 2.88 13.06
C LEU A 89 17.60 3.99 12.08
N VAL A 90 16.48 3.83 11.34
CA VAL A 90 15.96 4.85 10.43
C VAL A 90 15.05 5.78 11.22
N LYS A 91 15.48 7.01 11.45
CA LYS A 91 14.70 8.03 12.16
C LYS A 91 13.52 8.49 11.31
N GLY A 92 12.40 8.79 11.94
CA GLY A 92 11.21 9.30 11.26
C GLY A 92 10.02 9.38 12.22
N GLU A 93 9.18 10.38 12.02
CA GLU A 93 8.03 10.62 12.90
C GLU A 93 6.76 9.98 12.34
N GLY A 94 5.95 9.40 13.21
CA GLY A 94 4.71 8.77 12.81
C GLY A 94 3.84 8.36 14.00
N PHE A 95 2.83 7.57 13.67
CA PHE A 95 1.84 7.10 14.63
C PHE A 95 1.56 5.62 14.43
N GLU A 96 1.39 4.89 15.52
CA GLU A 96 0.66 3.64 15.57
C GLU A 96 -0.82 3.95 15.80
N LEU A 97 -1.65 3.64 14.82
CA LEU A 97 -3.06 4.01 14.85
C LEU A 97 -3.93 2.96 15.54
N ASN A 98 -4.96 3.44 16.23
CA ASN A 98 -6.19 2.70 16.39
C ASN A 98 -6.99 2.82 15.08
N ARG A 99 -6.93 1.78 14.25
CA ARG A 99 -7.54 1.79 12.91
C ARG A 99 -9.05 2.05 12.93
N LYS A 100 -9.74 1.54 13.96
CA LYS A 100 -11.17 1.76 14.12
C LYS A 100 -11.47 3.22 14.42
N ALA A 101 -10.83 3.80 15.43
CA ALA A 101 -11.06 5.20 15.80
C ALA A 101 -10.73 6.16 14.64
N PHE A 102 -9.57 5.98 14.01
CA PHE A 102 -9.18 6.76 12.84
C PHE A 102 -10.16 6.62 11.66
N GLY A 103 -10.59 5.38 11.36
CA GLY A 103 -11.57 5.13 10.30
C GLY A 103 -12.95 5.72 10.61
N GLN A 104 -13.40 5.65 11.87
CA GLN A 104 -14.67 6.28 12.30
C GLN A 104 -14.61 7.81 12.19
N ARG A 105 -13.46 8.45 12.49
CA ARG A 105 -13.30 9.89 12.24
C ARG A 105 -13.44 10.23 10.76
N LEU A 106 -12.72 9.53 9.87
CA LEU A 106 -12.83 9.75 8.43
C LEU A 106 -14.26 9.53 7.92
N LEU A 107 -14.95 8.53 8.47
CA LEU A 107 -16.36 8.27 8.16
C LEU A 107 -17.24 9.45 8.59
N HIS A 108 -17.08 9.92 9.82
CA HIS A 108 -17.84 11.06 10.33
C HIS A 108 -17.60 12.31 9.47
N GLU A 109 -16.34 12.58 9.09
CA GLU A 109 -16.00 13.68 8.20
C GLU A 109 -16.69 13.55 6.82
N ALA A 110 -16.77 12.35 6.26
CA ALA A 110 -17.45 12.11 4.98
C ALA A 110 -18.98 12.32 5.10
N LEU A 111 -19.60 11.73 6.14
CA LEU A 111 -21.04 11.85 6.37
C LEU A 111 -21.46 13.30 6.64
N SER A 112 -20.66 14.06 7.40
CA SER A 112 -20.93 15.48 7.67
C SER A 112 -20.85 16.39 6.42
N ARG A 113 -20.28 15.87 5.31
CA ARG A 113 -20.26 16.54 3.99
C ARG A 113 -21.37 16.03 3.05
N GLY A 114 -22.31 15.22 3.53
CA GLY A 114 -23.46 14.74 2.76
C GLY A 114 -23.22 13.48 1.96
N VAL A 115 -22.16 12.71 2.25
CA VAL A 115 -21.97 11.38 1.65
C VAL A 115 -23.09 10.45 2.08
N LEU A 116 -23.78 9.82 1.12
CA LEU A 116 -24.80 8.82 1.41
C LEU A 116 -24.16 7.44 1.57
N LEU A 117 -24.27 6.87 2.77
CA LEU A 117 -23.66 5.60 3.11
C LEU A 117 -24.64 4.43 2.93
N TYR A 118 -24.22 3.43 2.15
CA TYR A 118 -24.83 2.11 2.06
C TYR A 118 -23.95 1.12 2.84
N ASP A 119 -24.03 1.14 4.17
CA ASP A 119 -23.32 0.20 5.04
C ASP A 119 -24.00 -1.18 5.02
N ASN A 120 -23.31 -2.20 5.52
CA ASN A 120 -23.79 -3.59 5.49
C ASN A 120 -24.24 -4.04 4.09
N SER A 121 -23.68 -3.43 3.05
CA SER A 121 -24.03 -3.65 1.64
C SER A 121 -22.78 -3.97 0.84
N TYR A 122 -22.85 -4.97 -0.03
CA TYR A 122 -21.71 -5.30 -0.88
C TYR A 122 -22.02 -5.10 -2.36
N ALA A 123 -21.02 -4.60 -3.09
CA ALA A 123 -21.10 -4.47 -4.53
C ALA A 123 -20.99 -5.85 -5.19
N LYS A 124 -22.00 -6.23 -5.95
CA LYS A 124 -22.03 -7.52 -6.67
C LYS A 124 -21.25 -7.46 -7.98
N ARG A 125 -21.45 -6.42 -8.76
CA ARG A 125 -20.77 -6.22 -10.06
C ARG A 125 -20.97 -4.80 -10.58
N PRO A 126 -20.07 -4.33 -11.48
CA PRO A 126 -20.34 -3.15 -12.29
C PRO A 126 -21.46 -3.44 -13.31
N ILE A 127 -22.19 -2.42 -13.70
CA ILE A 127 -23.10 -2.42 -14.83
C ILE A 127 -22.39 -1.69 -15.97
N ILE A 128 -22.09 -2.41 -17.03
CA ILE A 128 -21.27 -1.89 -18.14
C ILE A 128 -22.17 -1.71 -19.35
N GLY A 129 -22.10 -0.53 -19.95
CA GLY A 129 -22.79 -0.17 -21.17
C GLY A 129 -22.02 0.93 -21.91
N ASN A 130 -22.09 0.95 -23.23
CA ASN A 130 -21.49 1.99 -24.08
C ASN A 130 -20.00 2.29 -23.79
N GLY A 131 -19.20 1.26 -23.47
CA GLY A 131 -17.76 1.40 -23.18
C GLY A 131 -17.41 2.07 -21.85
N LYS A 132 -18.37 2.18 -20.93
CA LYS A 132 -18.20 2.77 -19.59
C LYS A 132 -18.91 1.95 -18.50
N VAL A 133 -18.67 2.27 -17.25
CA VAL A 133 -19.42 1.71 -16.11
C VAL A 133 -20.60 2.66 -15.81
N GLU A 134 -21.81 2.27 -16.13
CA GLU A 134 -23.02 3.09 -15.95
C GLU A 134 -23.48 3.09 -14.49
N GLY A 135 -23.13 2.04 -13.72
CA GLY A 135 -23.53 1.92 -12.32
C GLY A 135 -22.97 0.69 -11.64
N VAL A 136 -23.43 0.46 -10.43
CA VAL A 136 -23.04 -0.67 -9.57
C VAL A 136 -24.29 -1.37 -9.06
N LEU A 137 -24.37 -2.69 -9.24
CA LEU A 137 -25.36 -3.52 -8.58
C LEU A 137 -24.87 -3.84 -7.16
N ILE A 138 -25.60 -3.40 -6.16
CA ILE A 138 -25.33 -3.66 -4.74
C ILE A 138 -26.37 -4.60 -4.13
N HIS A 139 -26.00 -5.24 -3.03
CA HIS A 139 -26.90 -6.07 -2.23
C HIS A 139 -26.86 -5.60 -0.76
N ASP A 140 -27.98 -5.16 -0.27
CA ASP A 140 -28.17 -4.82 1.15
C ASP A 140 -28.40 -6.13 1.96
N ARG A 141 -27.47 -6.42 2.87
CA ARG A 141 -27.51 -7.64 3.69
C ARG A 141 -28.59 -7.61 4.78
N ARG A 142 -29.10 -6.44 5.14
CA ARG A 142 -30.17 -6.29 6.17
C ARG A 142 -31.54 -6.64 5.59
N THR A 143 -31.77 -6.17 4.36
CA THR A 143 -33.08 -6.33 3.71
C THR A 143 -33.12 -7.46 2.70
N GLY A 144 -31.95 -7.98 2.27
CA GLY A 144 -31.82 -8.95 1.19
C GLY A 144 -32.09 -8.36 -0.22
N VAL A 145 -32.28 -7.05 -0.31
CA VAL A 145 -32.67 -6.37 -1.55
C VAL A 145 -31.45 -6.02 -2.41
N ASN A 146 -31.58 -6.23 -3.71
CA ASN A 146 -30.63 -5.74 -4.69
C ASN A 146 -31.08 -4.35 -5.18
N ARG A 147 -30.11 -3.40 -5.29
CA ARG A 147 -30.32 -2.06 -5.81
C ARG A 147 -29.31 -1.75 -6.90
N VAL A 148 -29.68 -0.90 -7.83
CA VAL A 148 -28.77 -0.34 -8.83
C VAL A 148 -28.48 1.12 -8.44
N LEU A 149 -27.20 1.44 -8.26
CA LEU A 149 -26.75 2.81 -8.14
C LEU A 149 -26.14 3.23 -9.49
N GLU A 150 -26.63 4.32 -10.06
CA GLU A 150 -26.11 4.90 -11.32
C GLU A 150 -25.17 6.06 -10.97
N GLY A 151 -24.02 6.15 -11.64
CA GLY A 151 -23.03 7.18 -11.32
C GLY A 151 -22.26 7.70 -12.52
N LYS A 152 -21.94 9.00 -12.50
CA LYS A 152 -21.10 9.62 -13.52
C LYS A 152 -19.66 9.09 -13.42
N ILE A 153 -19.13 8.94 -12.20
CA ILE A 153 -17.79 8.39 -11.90
C ILE A 153 -17.95 7.19 -10.97
N ILE A 154 -17.24 6.10 -11.25
CA ILE A 154 -17.25 4.88 -10.44
C ILE A 154 -15.86 4.63 -9.89
N VAL A 155 -15.75 4.49 -8.56
CA VAL A 155 -14.48 4.34 -7.86
C VAL A 155 -14.41 2.99 -7.14
N ASP A 156 -13.44 2.16 -7.50
CA ASP A 156 -13.13 0.93 -6.75
C ASP A 156 -12.07 1.22 -5.69
N ALA A 157 -12.51 1.29 -4.44
CA ALA A 157 -11.69 1.41 -3.22
C ALA A 157 -11.80 0.15 -2.33
N SER A 158 -12.18 -0.99 -2.92
CA SER A 158 -12.49 -2.24 -2.20
C SER A 158 -11.24 -3.01 -1.73
N GLY A 159 -10.07 -2.39 -1.79
CA GLY A 159 -8.81 -2.98 -1.38
C GLY A 159 -8.34 -4.06 -2.35
N ILE A 160 -7.54 -5.01 -1.84
CA ILE A 160 -6.93 -6.07 -2.67
C ILE A 160 -7.97 -6.91 -3.43
N ALA A 161 -9.18 -6.99 -2.93
CA ALA A 161 -10.27 -7.74 -3.57
C ALA A 161 -10.63 -7.19 -4.95
N GLY A 162 -10.46 -5.87 -5.19
CA GLY A 162 -10.75 -5.23 -6.48
C GLY A 162 -12.12 -5.63 -7.02
N VAL A 163 -13.17 -5.50 -6.18
CA VAL A 163 -14.49 -6.12 -6.38
C VAL A 163 -15.13 -5.72 -7.70
N LEU A 164 -14.93 -4.48 -8.13
CA LEU A 164 -15.39 -4.01 -9.42
C LEU A 164 -14.32 -4.22 -10.50
N ARG A 165 -13.07 -3.83 -10.21
CA ARG A 165 -11.95 -3.87 -11.15
C ARG A 165 -11.74 -5.26 -11.76
N ASN A 166 -11.80 -6.32 -10.94
CA ASN A 166 -11.61 -7.69 -11.40
C ASN A 166 -12.75 -8.23 -12.28
N LYS A 167 -13.86 -7.48 -12.42
CA LYS A 167 -15.02 -7.82 -13.26
C LYS A 167 -15.16 -6.91 -14.48
N LEU A 168 -14.19 -6.03 -14.73
CA LEU A 168 -14.13 -5.22 -15.93
C LEU A 168 -13.63 -6.04 -17.14
N PRO A 169 -13.93 -5.63 -18.36
CA PRO A 169 -13.39 -6.25 -19.57
C PRO A 169 -11.86 -6.33 -19.53
N SER A 170 -11.30 -7.46 -19.96
CA SER A 170 -9.86 -7.73 -19.90
C SER A 170 -9.01 -6.80 -20.76
N ASN A 171 -9.61 -6.19 -21.79
CA ASN A 171 -8.96 -5.19 -22.64
C ASN A 171 -8.92 -3.78 -22.06
N TRP A 172 -9.57 -3.56 -20.90
CA TRP A 172 -9.42 -2.30 -20.16
C TRP A 172 -8.15 -2.35 -19.32
N TRP A 173 -7.22 -1.41 -19.55
CA TRP A 173 -5.90 -1.44 -18.87
C TRP A 173 -5.97 -1.33 -17.34
N VAL A 174 -7.07 -0.86 -16.76
CA VAL A 174 -7.32 -0.83 -15.32
C VAL A 174 -7.65 -2.23 -14.75
N SER A 175 -8.02 -3.21 -15.62
CA SER A 175 -8.34 -4.59 -15.21
C SER A 175 -7.12 -5.52 -15.09
N GLU A 176 -5.90 -4.97 -15.09
CA GLU A 176 -4.65 -5.73 -14.93
C GLU A 176 -4.73 -6.71 -13.74
N LYS A 177 -4.42 -7.97 -13.98
CA LYS A 177 -4.44 -9.01 -12.95
C LYS A 177 -3.21 -8.92 -12.06
N LEU A 178 -3.38 -9.21 -10.78
CA LEU A 178 -2.30 -9.31 -9.81
C LEU A 178 -1.69 -10.73 -9.87
N ASP A 179 -0.37 -10.81 -10.10
CA ASP A 179 0.36 -12.07 -9.92
C ASP A 179 0.48 -12.37 -8.43
N TYR A 180 0.24 -13.62 -8.05
CA TYR A 180 0.33 -14.03 -6.64
C TYR A 180 1.76 -13.98 -6.09
N LYS A 181 2.80 -13.94 -6.95
CA LYS A 181 4.19 -13.66 -6.57
C LYS A 181 4.43 -12.21 -6.14
N ASP A 182 3.54 -11.31 -6.54
CA ASP A 182 3.58 -9.88 -6.24
C ASP A 182 2.72 -9.50 -5.01
N VAL A 183 2.41 -10.46 -4.15
CA VAL A 183 1.73 -10.20 -2.87
C VAL A 183 2.56 -10.65 -1.68
N SER A 184 2.32 -10.05 -0.54
CA SER A 184 2.71 -10.56 0.77
C SER A 184 1.49 -11.14 1.46
N VAL A 185 1.57 -12.40 1.88
CA VAL A 185 0.57 -13.05 2.73
C VAL A 185 1.01 -12.85 4.17
N ALA A 186 0.19 -12.17 4.96
CA ALA A 186 0.55 -11.74 6.29
C ALA A 186 -0.38 -12.30 7.36
N TYR A 187 0.19 -12.53 8.54
CA TYR A 187 -0.54 -12.83 9.77
C TYR A 187 0.00 -11.96 10.90
N ARG A 188 -0.89 -11.49 11.77
CA ARG A 188 -0.48 -10.69 12.93
C ARG A 188 -1.39 -10.90 14.13
N GLU A 189 -0.84 -10.64 15.29
CA GLU A 189 -1.56 -10.58 16.56
C GLU A 189 -1.35 -9.24 17.25
N ILE A 190 -2.37 -8.77 17.98
CA ILE A 190 -2.25 -7.75 19.02
C ILE A 190 -2.16 -8.48 20.34
N ARG A 191 -1.08 -8.27 21.06
CA ARG A 191 -0.85 -8.92 22.35
C ARG A 191 -0.53 -7.89 23.44
N VAL A 192 -0.91 -8.19 24.67
CA VAL A 192 -0.45 -7.49 25.87
C VAL A 192 0.62 -8.36 26.52
N LEU A 193 1.82 -7.82 26.66
CA LEU A 193 2.96 -8.49 27.26
C LEU A 193 2.91 -8.41 28.78
N SER A 194 3.52 -9.37 29.47
CA SER A 194 3.70 -9.35 30.93
C SER A 194 4.78 -8.38 31.39
N THR A 195 5.65 -7.97 30.47
CA THR A 195 6.77 -7.06 30.71
C THR A 195 6.59 -5.74 29.98
N LYS A 196 7.28 -4.68 30.43
CA LYS A 196 7.35 -3.42 29.71
C LYS A 196 8.22 -3.57 28.45
N ILE A 197 7.80 -2.89 27.38
CA ILE A 197 8.55 -2.82 26.13
C ILE A 197 9.61 -1.72 26.28
N GLU A 198 10.85 -2.08 26.01
CA GLU A 198 11.95 -1.12 25.92
C GLU A 198 11.85 -0.35 24.60
N GLU A 199 12.19 0.96 24.62
CA GLU A 199 12.15 1.85 23.45
C GLU A 199 10.83 1.73 22.66
N PRO A 200 9.65 1.94 23.29
CA PRO A 200 8.36 1.74 22.64
C PRO A 200 8.06 2.73 21.51
N GLU A 201 8.87 3.74 21.32
CA GLU A 201 8.80 4.70 20.21
C GLU A 201 9.49 4.22 18.91
N TYR A 202 10.19 3.07 18.95
CA TYR A 202 10.82 2.50 17.75
C TYR A 202 10.11 1.23 17.30
N LEU A 203 9.64 1.24 16.08
CA LEU A 203 9.14 0.05 15.39
C LEU A 203 10.32 -0.87 15.05
N ARG A 204 10.12 -2.18 15.13
CA ARG A 204 11.16 -3.17 14.84
C ARG A 204 10.75 -4.06 13.69
N ILE A 205 11.61 -4.12 12.67
CA ILE A 205 11.49 -4.98 11.50
C ILE A 205 12.67 -5.93 11.51
N TYR A 206 12.39 -7.22 11.45
CA TYR A 206 13.40 -8.28 11.45
C TYR A 206 13.46 -8.93 10.08
N LEU A 207 14.60 -8.84 9.44
CA LEU A 207 14.86 -9.52 8.18
C LEU A 207 15.29 -10.95 8.48
N SER A 208 14.47 -11.92 8.16
CA SER A 208 14.80 -13.35 8.35
C SER A 208 14.16 -14.19 7.25
N PRO A 209 14.92 -14.59 6.21
CA PRO A 209 14.46 -15.53 5.20
C PRO A 209 13.96 -16.87 5.76
N LEU A 210 14.48 -17.32 6.89
CA LEU A 210 14.01 -18.51 7.58
C LEU A 210 12.58 -18.35 8.14
N ILE A 211 12.30 -17.22 8.80
CA ILE A 211 11.02 -16.97 9.49
C ILE A 211 9.98 -16.43 8.50
N ALA A 212 10.39 -15.48 7.66
CA ALA A 212 9.51 -14.76 6.74
C ALA A 212 10.14 -14.71 5.33
N PRO A 213 10.19 -15.82 4.59
CA PRO A 213 10.84 -15.89 3.30
C PRO A 213 10.20 -14.92 2.29
N GLY A 214 11.05 -14.11 1.65
CA GLY A 214 10.64 -13.06 0.72
C GLY A 214 9.93 -11.86 1.36
N GLY A 215 9.96 -11.76 2.70
CA GLY A 215 9.37 -10.68 3.46
C GLY A 215 10.12 -10.39 4.76
N TYR A 216 9.39 -10.12 5.84
CA TYR A 216 9.95 -9.83 7.16
C TYR A 216 8.94 -10.11 8.25
N TRP A 217 9.38 -10.21 9.50
CA TRP A 217 8.50 -10.14 10.67
C TRP A 217 8.70 -8.83 11.42
N TRP A 218 7.67 -8.39 12.17
CA TRP A 218 7.69 -7.11 12.86
C TRP A 218 7.23 -7.21 14.30
N PHE A 219 7.72 -6.26 15.10
CA PHE A 219 7.30 -6.01 16.46
C PHE A 219 7.07 -4.50 16.60
N PHE A 220 5.80 -4.07 16.55
CA PHE A 220 5.40 -2.67 16.56
C PHE A 220 4.72 -2.35 17.89
N PRO A 221 5.40 -1.65 18.81
CA PRO A 221 4.85 -1.28 20.10
C PRO A 221 3.62 -0.38 19.94
N LYS A 222 2.56 -0.68 20.69
CA LYS A 222 1.36 0.13 20.85
C LYS A 222 1.29 0.64 22.30
N GLY A 223 2.28 1.45 22.70
CA GLY A 223 2.51 1.87 24.08
C GLY A 223 3.45 0.92 24.85
N LYS A 224 3.38 0.94 26.18
CA LYS A 224 4.42 0.35 27.05
C LYS A 224 4.36 -1.18 27.20
N SER A 225 3.22 -1.83 26.89
CA SER A 225 3.06 -3.28 27.08
C SER A 225 2.22 -3.94 25.98
N LYS A 226 1.52 -3.18 25.15
CA LYS A 226 0.76 -3.70 24.01
C LYS A 226 1.63 -3.68 22.76
N VAL A 227 1.52 -4.70 21.92
CA VAL A 227 2.28 -4.85 20.69
C VAL A 227 1.41 -5.37 19.54
N ASN A 228 1.65 -4.84 18.35
CA ASN A 228 1.24 -5.44 17.09
C ASN A 228 2.45 -6.23 16.57
N VAL A 229 2.34 -7.55 16.57
CA VAL A 229 3.42 -8.47 16.15
C VAL A 229 2.92 -9.36 15.03
N GLY A 230 3.72 -9.56 14.00
CA GLY A 230 3.33 -10.38 12.86
C GLY A 230 4.46 -10.60 11.87
N LEU A 231 4.12 -11.26 10.78
CA LEU A 231 5.03 -11.49 9.65
C LEU A 231 4.28 -11.42 8.33
N GLY A 232 5.02 -11.11 7.27
CA GLY A 232 4.58 -11.20 5.91
C GLY A 232 5.52 -12.08 5.10
N ILE A 233 4.98 -13.01 4.33
CA ILE A 233 5.71 -13.95 3.49
C ILE A 233 5.32 -13.72 2.03
N GLN A 234 6.26 -13.79 1.11
CA GLN A 234 5.95 -13.67 -0.33
C GLN A 234 5.01 -14.79 -0.79
N GLY A 235 3.95 -14.42 -1.50
CA GLY A 235 3.02 -15.37 -2.11
C GLY A 235 3.60 -16.09 -3.33
N GLY A 236 2.91 -17.14 -3.79
CA GLY A 236 3.19 -17.81 -5.07
C GLY A 236 4.52 -18.57 -5.18
N MET A 237 5.27 -18.71 -4.08
CA MET A 237 6.60 -19.32 -4.07
C MET A 237 6.64 -20.69 -3.37
N GLY A 238 5.50 -21.22 -2.93
CA GLY A 238 5.47 -22.47 -2.16
C GLY A 238 6.04 -22.36 -0.74
N TYR A 239 6.18 -21.15 -0.22
CA TYR A 239 6.69 -20.91 1.12
C TYR A 239 5.69 -21.34 2.22
N PRO A 240 6.16 -21.60 3.45
CA PRO A 240 5.33 -22.03 4.57
C PRO A 240 4.18 -21.04 4.90
N ASN A 241 3.15 -21.57 5.57
CA ASN A 241 2.02 -20.76 6.03
C ASN A 241 2.46 -19.72 7.09
N PRO A 242 2.09 -18.44 6.96
CA PRO A 242 2.44 -17.41 7.94
C PRO A 242 1.99 -17.72 9.37
N VAL A 243 0.85 -18.37 9.57
CA VAL A 243 0.35 -18.74 10.92
C VAL A 243 1.27 -19.77 11.58
N GLU A 244 1.71 -20.77 10.83
CA GLU A 244 2.63 -21.81 11.31
C GLU A 244 3.99 -21.22 11.65
N GLN A 245 4.54 -20.37 10.76
CA GLN A 245 5.81 -19.68 11.00
C GLN A 245 5.75 -18.77 12.23
N PHE A 246 4.64 -18.06 12.40
CA PHE A 246 4.40 -17.21 13.56
C PHE A 246 4.41 -18.01 14.86
N GLY A 247 3.67 -19.11 14.91
CA GLY A 247 3.62 -20.00 16.08
C GLY A 247 4.98 -20.62 16.40
N LYS A 248 5.70 -21.09 15.37
CA LYS A 248 6.96 -21.81 15.51
C LYS A 248 8.13 -20.91 15.98
N TYR A 249 8.23 -19.69 15.44
CA TYR A 249 9.45 -18.89 15.58
C TYR A 249 9.24 -17.58 16.37
N ILE A 250 8.02 -17.06 16.43
CA ILE A 250 7.76 -15.76 17.07
C ILE A 250 7.15 -15.96 18.45
N LEU A 251 6.07 -16.73 18.58
CA LEU A 251 5.41 -16.95 19.87
C LEU A 251 6.26 -17.73 20.88
N THR A 252 7.25 -18.48 20.44
CA THR A 252 8.17 -19.23 21.30
C THR A 252 9.21 -18.35 21.98
N ARG A 253 9.33 -17.07 21.62
CA ARG A 253 10.29 -16.12 22.21
C ARG A 253 9.87 -15.72 23.62
N ASP A 254 10.85 -15.56 24.49
CA ASP A 254 10.64 -15.29 25.94
C ASP A 254 9.74 -14.07 26.20
N ILE A 255 9.85 -13.03 25.38
CA ILE A 255 9.03 -11.81 25.49
C ILE A 255 7.51 -12.08 25.39
N PHE A 256 7.11 -13.19 24.75
CA PHE A 256 5.70 -13.55 24.62
C PHE A 256 5.22 -14.55 25.67
N LYS A 257 6.09 -15.03 26.55
CA LYS A 257 5.68 -15.85 27.71
C LYS A 257 4.66 -15.07 28.55
N ASN A 258 3.55 -15.74 28.86
CA ASN A 258 2.43 -15.15 29.63
C ASN A 258 1.79 -13.90 28.98
N SER A 259 2.02 -13.66 27.68
CA SER A 259 1.32 -12.58 26.97
C SER A 259 -0.13 -12.95 26.68
N LYS A 260 -1.04 -11.95 26.71
CA LYS A 260 -2.46 -12.12 26.46
C LYS A 260 -2.78 -11.71 25.02
N LEU A 261 -3.40 -12.62 24.25
CA LEU A 261 -3.94 -12.32 22.93
C LEU A 261 -5.19 -11.44 23.04
N ILE A 262 -5.20 -10.32 22.29
CA ILE A 262 -6.33 -9.41 22.19
C ILE A 262 -7.05 -9.60 20.84
N HIS A 263 -6.28 -9.69 19.75
CA HIS A 263 -6.86 -9.85 18.41
C HIS A 263 -5.83 -10.52 17.49
N ALA A 264 -6.32 -11.40 16.62
CA ALA A 264 -5.54 -12.06 15.58
C ALA A 264 -6.19 -11.90 14.22
N GLY A 265 -5.39 -11.96 13.16
CA GLY A 265 -5.91 -11.96 11.81
C GLY A 265 -4.83 -11.92 10.74
N GLY A 266 -5.21 -12.32 9.55
CA GLY A 266 -4.37 -12.33 8.37
C GLY A 266 -4.90 -11.43 7.25
N GLY A 267 -4.08 -11.26 6.24
CA GLY A 267 -4.43 -10.49 5.05
C GLY A 267 -3.42 -10.65 3.94
N ILE A 268 -3.78 -10.14 2.79
CA ILE A 268 -2.93 -10.10 1.59
C ILE A 268 -2.68 -8.64 1.25
N VAL A 269 -1.42 -8.32 0.93
CA VAL A 269 -0.98 -6.97 0.57
C VAL A 269 -0.33 -7.02 -0.80
N PRO A 270 -0.73 -6.17 -1.78
CA PRO A 270 -0.05 -6.09 -3.06
C PRO A 270 1.31 -5.41 -2.86
N THR A 271 2.39 -6.13 -3.10
CA THR A 271 3.77 -5.65 -2.94
C THR A 271 4.44 -5.52 -4.30
N ARG A 272 3.99 -4.56 -5.10
CA ARG A 272 4.47 -4.31 -6.46
C ARG A 272 4.31 -2.84 -6.85
N ARG A 273 4.79 -2.49 -8.06
CA ARG A 273 4.45 -1.21 -8.70
C ARG A 273 2.93 -1.05 -8.87
N PRO A 274 2.41 0.19 -9.00
CA PRO A 274 0.98 0.41 -9.19
C PRO A 274 0.49 -0.13 -10.54
N LEU A 275 -0.82 -0.17 -10.73
CA LEU A 275 -1.41 -0.36 -12.05
C LEU A 275 -0.77 0.59 -13.06
N LYS A 276 -0.63 0.16 -14.31
CA LYS A 276 -0.16 1.01 -15.42
C LYS A 276 -1.05 2.23 -15.66
N SER A 277 -2.33 2.11 -15.33
CA SER A 277 -3.28 3.22 -15.23
C SER A 277 -4.30 2.93 -14.14
N LEU A 278 -4.59 3.94 -13.32
CA LEU A 278 -5.65 3.91 -12.31
C LEU A 278 -7.04 4.17 -12.93
N VAL A 279 -7.09 4.57 -14.21
CA VAL A 279 -8.29 5.13 -14.85
C VAL A 279 -8.58 4.42 -16.17
N TYR A 280 -9.85 4.17 -16.44
CA TYR A 280 -10.37 3.84 -17.77
C TYR A 280 -11.81 4.35 -17.91
N SER A 281 -12.10 5.09 -18.98
CA SER A 281 -13.40 5.73 -19.20
C SER A 281 -13.79 6.58 -17.98
N ASN A 282 -14.85 6.25 -17.29
CA ASN A 282 -15.33 6.90 -16.07
C ASN A 282 -15.01 6.11 -14.78
N PHE A 283 -14.18 5.08 -14.89
CA PHE A 283 -13.81 4.20 -13.77
C PHE A 283 -12.43 4.56 -13.22
N ILE A 284 -12.31 4.56 -11.88
CA ILE A 284 -11.04 4.82 -11.17
C ILE A 284 -10.83 3.71 -10.13
N ALA A 285 -9.61 3.15 -10.06
CA ALA A 285 -9.17 2.30 -8.96
C ALA A 285 -8.26 3.09 -8.02
N ILE A 286 -8.45 2.94 -6.68
CA ILE A 286 -7.64 3.60 -5.65
C ILE A 286 -7.27 2.65 -4.52
N GLY A 287 -6.24 2.98 -3.76
CA GLY A 287 -5.74 2.14 -2.68
C GLY A 287 -5.24 0.79 -3.17
N ASP A 288 -5.39 -0.26 -2.36
CA ASP A 288 -4.91 -1.59 -2.73
C ASP A 288 -5.62 -2.17 -3.97
N ALA A 289 -6.80 -1.66 -4.36
CA ALA A 289 -7.43 -2.00 -5.63
C ALA A 289 -6.62 -1.52 -6.84
N ALA A 290 -5.76 -0.49 -6.67
CA ALA A 290 -4.82 0.00 -7.65
C ALA A 290 -3.37 -0.42 -7.35
N PHE A 291 -3.15 -1.36 -6.41
CA PHE A 291 -1.84 -1.86 -5.97
C PHE A 291 -0.94 -0.76 -5.41
N THR A 292 -1.50 0.17 -4.62
CA THR A 292 -0.75 1.35 -4.15
C THR A 292 0.10 1.11 -2.91
N ALA A 293 0.02 -0.05 -2.25
CA ALA A 293 0.84 -0.34 -1.09
C ALA A 293 2.34 -0.25 -1.42
N ASN A 294 3.14 0.16 -0.44
CA ASN A 294 4.59 0.23 -0.60
C ASN A 294 5.14 -1.19 -0.82
N PRO A 295 5.83 -1.47 -1.92
CA PRO A 295 6.30 -2.82 -2.20
C PRO A 295 7.37 -3.30 -1.22
N LEU A 296 8.16 -2.39 -0.64
CA LEU A 296 9.27 -2.74 0.24
C LEU A 296 8.81 -3.17 1.65
N HIS A 297 7.83 -2.46 2.22
CA HIS A 297 7.40 -2.69 3.61
C HIS A 297 5.88 -2.91 3.77
N GLY A 298 5.13 -3.06 2.69
CA GLY A 298 3.69 -3.37 2.74
C GLY A 298 2.78 -2.25 3.31
N GLY A 299 3.33 -1.11 3.68
CA GLY A 299 2.55 0.02 4.23
C GLY A 299 1.64 0.63 3.17
N GLY A 300 0.32 0.62 3.42
CA GLY A 300 -0.68 1.03 2.44
C GLY A 300 -1.53 2.24 2.84
N ILE A 301 -1.48 2.71 4.10
CA ILE A 301 -2.37 3.78 4.57
C ILE A 301 -2.06 5.09 3.83
N GLY A 302 -0.82 5.56 3.88
CA GLY A 302 -0.42 6.83 3.27
C GLY A 302 -0.54 6.85 1.75
N SER A 303 -0.10 5.80 1.07
CA SER A 303 -0.21 5.67 -0.39
C SER A 303 -1.66 5.57 -0.88
N SER A 304 -2.52 4.89 -0.11
CA SER A 304 -3.97 4.86 -0.37
C SER A 304 -4.59 6.24 -0.27
N LEU A 305 -4.21 7.05 0.73
CA LEU A 305 -4.66 8.44 0.86
C LEU A 305 -4.17 9.31 -0.30
N ILE A 306 -2.91 9.13 -0.76
CA ILE A 306 -2.41 9.86 -1.95
C ILE A 306 -3.18 9.49 -3.21
N SER A 307 -3.48 8.21 -3.43
CA SER A 307 -4.25 7.78 -4.61
C SER A 307 -5.68 8.34 -4.58
N ALA A 308 -6.31 8.37 -3.40
CA ALA A 308 -7.63 8.95 -3.18
C ALA A 308 -7.64 10.46 -3.46
N TRP A 309 -6.63 11.17 -2.96
CA TRP A 309 -6.46 12.60 -3.21
C TRP A 309 -6.26 12.92 -4.69
N ALA A 310 -5.41 12.14 -5.38
CA ALA A 310 -5.19 12.29 -6.82
C ALA A 310 -6.48 12.07 -7.63
N ALA A 311 -7.21 11.02 -7.29
CA ALA A 311 -8.49 10.68 -7.91
C ALA A 311 -9.55 11.76 -7.64
N ALA A 312 -9.66 12.24 -6.39
CA ALA A 312 -10.63 13.27 -6.02
C ALA A 312 -10.38 14.58 -6.79
N LYS A 313 -9.11 15.03 -6.90
CA LYS A 313 -8.78 16.24 -7.70
C LYS A 313 -9.23 16.11 -9.16
N ALA A 314 -8.89 15.00 -9.80
CA ALA A 314 -9.29 14.79 -11.20
C ALA A 314 -10.81 14.66 -11.36
N SER A 315 -11.48 14.00 -10.40
CA SER A 315 -12.94 13.84 -10.42
C SER A 315 -13.66 15.18 -10.23
N ILE A 316 -13.21 16.02 -9.30
CA ILE A 316 -13.77 17.34 -9.05
C ILE A 316 -13.65 18.22 -10.30
N ASP A 317 -12.47 18.27 -10.93
CA ASP A 317 -12.26 19.01 -12.16
C ASP A 317 -13.23 18.52 -13.27
N ALA A 318 -13.26 17.21 -13.51
CA ALA A 318 -14.11 16.61 -14.55
C ALA A 318 -15.62 16.80 -14.30
N LEU A 319 -16.07 16.72 -13.06
CA LEU A 319 -17.46 16.96 -12.68
C LEU A 319 -17.83 18.44 -12.82
N SER A 320 -16.93 19.36 -12.45
CA SER A 320 -17.14 20.80 -12.61
C SER A 320 -17.23 21.23 -14.08
N GLU A 321 -16.42 20.60 -14.95
CA GLU A 321 -16.45 20.81 -16.40
C GLU A 321 -17.63 20.11 -17.08
N GLY A 322 -18.29 19.18 -16.40
CA GLY A 322 -19.40 18.38 -16.96
C GLY A 322 -18.94 17.31 -18.00
N VAL A 323 -17.63 17.08 -18.15
CA VAL A 323 -17.05 16.16 -19.13
C VAL A 323 -16.32 15.02 -18.43
N ILE A 324 -16.91 13.83 -18.43
CA ILE A 324 -16.33 12.62 -17.84
C ILE A 324 -15.81 11.70 -18.94
N SER A 325 -14.51 11.52 -18.97
CA SER A 325 -13.82 10.68 -19.97
C SER A 325 -12.49 10.17 -19.43
N THR A 326 -11.88 9.20 -20.09
CA THR A 326 -10.50 8.79 -19.78
C THR A 326 -9.54 9.99 -19.78
N LYS A 327 -9.69 10.92 -20.74
CA LYS A 327 -8.79 12.07 -20.88
C LYS A 327 -8.91 13.06 -19.72
N THR A 328 -10.13 13.40 -19.27
CA THR A 328 -10.35 14.32 -18.15
C THR A 328 -9.91 13.71 -16.82
N LEU A 329 -10.13 12.40 -16.63
CA LEU A 329 -9.71 11.69 -15.43
C LEU A 329 -8.23 11.26 -15.45
N TRP A 330 -7.53 11.37 -16.60
CA TRP A 330 -6.12 10.97 -16.76
C TRP A 330 -5.15 11.66 -15.78
N LYS A 331 -5.52 12.85 -15.36
CA LYS A 331 -4.82 13.63 -14.33
C LYS A 331 -4.62 12.85 -13.02
N THR A 332 -5.51 11.88 -12.71
CA THR A 332 -5.34 10.96 -11.56
C THR A 332 -4.00 10.25 -11.62
N ASN A 333 -3.65 9.66 -12.77
CA ASN A 333 -2.39 8.93 -12.95
C ASN A 333 -1.20 9.85 -12.72
N LYS A 334 -1.19 11.01 -13.35
CA LYS A 334 -0.08 11.97 -13.27
C LYS A 334 0.14 12.44 -11.84
N ILE A 335 -0.92 12.86 -11.15
CA ILE A 335 -0.83 13.32 -9.76
C ILE A 335 -0.31 12.18 -8.87
N TYR A 336 -0.83 10.95 -9.04
CA TYR A 336 -0.39 9.82 -8.24
C TYR A 336 1.09 9.47 -8.51
N ILE A 337 1.48 9.39 -9.77
CA ILE A 337 2.85 9.05 -10.20
C ILE A 337 3.86 10.06 -9.65
N MET A 338 3.61 11.35 -9.81
CA MET A 338 4.48 12.40 -9.34
C MET A 338 4.64 12.45 -7.82
N ASN A 339 3.58 12.06 -7.08
CA ASN A 339 3.59 12.12 -5.62
C ASN A 339 3.98 10.81 -4.93
N TYR A 340 3.88 9.66 -5.61
CA TYR A 340 4.19 8.36 -5.03
C TYR A 340 4.55 7.27 -6.05
N GLY A 341 3.86 7.17 -7.19
CA GLY A 341 3.95 6.02 -8.10
C GLY A 341 5.35 5.80 -8.68
N ALA A 342 6.09 6.86 -9.00
CA ALA A 342 7.47 6.77 -9.49
C ALA A 342 8.42 6.18 -8.43
N LYS A 343 8.29 6.65 -7.17
CA LYS A 343 8.98 6.07 -6.01
C LYS A 343 8.60 4.60 -5.82
N GLN A 344 7.31 4.28 -5.88
CA GLN A 344 6.80 2.93 -5.71
C GLN A 344 7.39 1.95 -6.74
N ALA A 345 7.49 2.35 -8.01
CA ALA A 345 8.07 1.52 -9.05
C ALA A 345 9.57 1.25 -8.83
N SER A 346 10.30 2.25 -8.34
CA SER A 346 11.70 2.09 -7.95
C SER A 346 11.85 1.11 -6.78
N LEU A 347 11.04 1.26 -5.74
CA LEU A 347 11.03 0.36 -4.58
C LEU A 347 10.59 -1.07 -4.92
N ASP A 348 9.82 -1.27 -6.00
CA ASP A 348 9.46 -2.61 -6.49
C ASP A 348 10.70 -3.39 -6.96
N LEU A 349 11.61 -2.75 -7.70
CA LEU A 349 12.88 -3.38 -8.08
C LEU A 349 13.76 -3.70 -6.86
N LEU A 350 13.80 -2.79 -5.88
CA LEU A 350 14.52 -3.04 -4.62
C LEU A 350 13.93 -4.24 -3.86
N ARG A 351 12.59 -4.31 -3.72
CA ARG A 351 11.92 -5.47 -3.11
C ARG A 351 12.32 -6.77 -3.80
N MET A 352 12.19 -6.81 -5.12
CA MET A 352 12.56 -7.99 -5.91
C MET A 352 14.02 -8.38 -5.65
N PHE A 353 14.94 -7.44 -5.65
CA PHE A 353 16.36 -7.70 -5.36
C PHE A 353 16.56 -8.28 -3.95
N LEU A 354 15.98 -7.66 -2.92
CA LEU A 354 16.11 -8.10 -1.53
C LEU A 354 15.58 -9.53 -1.32
N GLN A 355 14.52 -9.91 -2.03
CA GLN A 355 13.92 -11.24 -1.97
C GLN A 355 14.84 -12.35 -2.49
N LYS A 356 15.92 -12.02 -3.21
CA LYS A 356 16.93 -12.97 -3.71
C LYS A 356 18.19 -13.07 -2.85
N LEU A 357 18.32 -12.18 -1.85
CA LEU A 357 19.50 -12.16 -0.99
C LEU A 357 19.46 -13.29 0.06
N SER A 358 20.62 -13.86 0.32
CA SER A 358 20.81 -14.80 1.43
C SER A 358 20.84 -14.09 2.78
N GLU A 359 20.67 -14.84 3.88
CA GLU A 359 20.83 -14.31 5.25
C GLU A 359 22.19 -13.68 5.47
N GLU A 360 23.26 -14.28 4.90
CA GLU A 360 24.61 -13.73 4.98
C GLU A 360 24.74 -12.40 4.24
N GLU A 361 24.15 -12.27 3.03
CA GLU A 361 24.19 -11.03 2.25
C GLU A 361 23.43 -9.92 2.95
N LEU A 362 22.22 -10.20 3.50
CA LEU A 362 21.43 -9.27 4.30
C LEU A 362 22.19 -8.82 5.56
N THR A 363 22.76 -9.77 6.29
CA THR A 363 23.57 -9.49 7.47
C THR A 363 24.78 -8.62 7.14
N LEU A 364 25.48 -8.93 6.04
CA LEU A 364 26.65 -8.17 5.59
C LEU A 364 26.29 -6.70 5.27
N ILE A 365 25.16 -6.47 4.58
CA ILE A 365 24.68 -5.12 4.23
C ILE A 365 24.49 -4.29 5.50
N ILE A 366 23.83 -4.84 6.52
CA ILE A 366 23.52 -4.15 7.76
C ILE A 366 24.77 -4.00 8.64
N LYS A 367 25.51 -5.09 8.88
CA LYS A 367 26.72 -5.12 9.70
C LYS A 367 27.79 -4.15 9.22
N LYS A 368 28.02 -4.09 7.93
CA LYS A 368 29.04 -3.22 7.31
C LYS A 368 28.50 -1.82 6.97
N LYS A 369 27.23 -1.54 7.30
CA LYS A 369 26.54 -0.29 6.93
C LYS A 369 26.78 0.09 5.47
N ILE A 370 26.66 -0.92 4.56
CA ILE A 370 26.81 -0.70 3.10
C ILE A 370 25.80 0.36 2.65
N VAL A 371 24.62 0.33 3.24
CA VAL A 371 23.62 1.41 3.20
C VAL A 371 23.54 1.99 4.60
N SER A 372 23.79 3.29 4.75
CA SER A 372 23.68 3.98 6.05
C SER A 372 22.23 4.25 6.44
N GLU A 373 22.02 4.69 7.66
CA GLU A 373 20.71 5.02 8.21
C GLU A 373 20.05 6.19 7.44
N ASP A 374 20.83 7.24 7.13
CA ASP A 374 20.36 8.40 6.34
C ASP A 374 20.02 8.00 4.89
N GLU A 375 20.81 7.10 4.30
CA GLU A 375 20.57 6.56 2.96
C GLU A 375 19.31 5.69 2.92
N LEU A 376 19.05 4.88 3.95
CA LEU A 376 17.80 4.14 4.08
C LEU A 376 16.60 5.08 4.20
N LEU A 377 16.74 6.18 4.93
CA LEU A 377 15.71 7.20 5.01
C LEU A 377 15.47 7.84 3.64
N GLU A 378 16.52 8.20 2.91
CA GLU A 378 16.43 8.75 1.57
C GLU A 378 15.76 7.77 0.59
N ILE A 379 16.19 6.51 0.56
CA ILE A 379 15.57 5.46 -0.27
C ILE A 379 14.09 5.29 0.09
N SER A 380 13.77 5.25 1.38
CA SER A 380 12.39 5.14 1.84
C SER A 380 11.53 6.35 1.46
N SER A 381 12.08 7.55 1.44
CA SER A 381 11.38 8.80 1.13
C SER A 381 11.28 9.11 -0.35
N THR A 382 12.34 8.85 -1.12
CA THR A 382 12.46 9.25 -2.53
C THR A 382 12.44 8.08 -3.52
N GLY A 383 12.83 6.89 -3.08
CA GLY A 383 13.09 5.73 -3.96
C GLY A 383 14.44 5.82 -4.69
N ASP A 384 15.37 6.68 -4.26
CA ASP A 384 16.69 6.85 -4.88
C ASP A 384 17.76 6.09 -4.09
N LEU A 385 18.52 5.27 -4.81
CA LEU A 385 19.66 4.53 -4.28
C LEU A 385 21.01 5.09 -4.83
N ARG A 386 20.96 6.05 -5.76
CA ARG A 386 22.06 6.37 -6.66
C ARG A 386 23.14 7.27 -6.07
N ALA A 387 22.79 8.33 -5.36
CA ALA A 387 23.78 9.35 -4.96
C ALA A 387 24.86 8.83 -4.01
N THR A 388 24.49 7.90 -3.16
CA THR A 388 25.26 7.47 -2.00
C THR A 388 26.05 6.18 -2.25
N ILE A 389 25.48 5.22 -2.95
CA ILE A 389 26.18 3.95 -3.24
C ILE A 389 27.33 4.16 -4.23
N MET A 390 27.21 5.07 -5.18
CA MET A 390 28.26 5.30 -6.19
C MET A 390 29.58 5.75 -5.58
N ASN A 391 29.56 6.64 -4.59
CA ASN A 391 30.79 7.17 -3.96
C ASN A 391 31.41 6.16 -2.97
N LYS A 392 30.60 5.33 -2.32
CA LYS A 392 31.08 4.34 -1.36
C LYS A 392 31.53 3.03 -2.01
N ILE A 393 30.95 2.62 -3.14
CA ILE A 393 31.33 1.39 -3.85
C ILE A 393 32.81 1.43 -4.24
N VAL A 394 33.32 2.57 -4.69
CA VAL A 394 34.74 2.72 -5.10
C VAL A 394 35.69 2.55 -3.91
N SER A 395 35.34 3.06 -2.75
CA SER A 395 36.15 2.93 -1.52
C SER A 395 35.95 1.59 -0.79
N ALA A 396 34.79 0.98 -0.90
CA ALA A 396 34.44 -0.24 -0.16
C ALA A 396 34.87 -1.55 -0.87
N ILE A 397 35.13 -1.52 -2.19
CA ILE A 397 35.59 -2.70 -2.95
C ILE A 397 36.85 -3.35 -2.34
N LYS A 398 37.71 -2.55 -1.73
CA LYS A 398 38.93 -3.05 -1.08
C LYS A 398 38.72 -3.77 0.25
N PHE A 399 37.53 -3.64 0.87
CA PHE A 399 37.25 -4.13 2.22
C PHE A 399 36.16 -5.20 2.33
N LEU A 400 35.57 -5.66 1.22
CA LEU A 400 34.44 -6.55 1.25
C LEU A 400 34.81 -7.99 0.87
N SER A 401 34.31 -8.92 1.71
CA SER A 401 34.41 -10.36 1.45
C SER A 401 33.59 -10.84 0.22
N LYS A 402 32.68 -9.99 -0.33
CA LYS A 402 31.83 -10.31 -1.50
C LYS A 402 31.76 -9.12 -2.48
N PRO A 403 32.78 -8.90 -3.36
CA PRO A 403 32.76 -7.81 -4.35
C PRO A 403 31.58 -7.90 -5.34
N SER A 404 31.09 -9.11 -5.62
CA SER A 404 29.93 -9.34 -6.51
C SER A 404 28.66 -8.68 -6.00
N LEU A 405 28.46 -8.59 -4.68
CA LEU A 405 27.28 -7.93 -4.09
C LEU A 405 27.27 -6.42 -4.38
N LEU A 406 28.43 -5.78 -4.34
CA LEU A 406 28.53 -4.34 -4.68
C LEU A 406 28.22 -4.06 -6.15
N LEU A 407 28.68 -4.93 -7.05
CA LEU A 407 28.34 -4.81 -8.47
C LEU A 407 26.83 -4.98 -8.70
N LYS A 408 26.22 -5.94 -8.00
CA LYS A 408 24.76 -6.11 -8.01
C LYS A 408 24.04 -4.84 -7.51
N LEU A 409 24.47 -4.24 -6.40
CA LEU A 409 23.88 -3.02 -5.85
C LEU A 409 24.03 -1.83 -6.79
N LYS A 410 25.19 -1.68 -7.47
CA LYS A 410 25.40 -0.66 -8.50
C LYS A 410 24.42 -0.81 -9.67
N THR A 411 24.27 -2.04 -10.18
CA THR A 411 23.34 -2.36 -11.25
C THR A 411 21.89 -2.09 -10.83
N LEU A 412 21.52 -2.48 -9.62
CA LEU A 412 20.21 -2.18 -9.03
C LEU A 412 19.94 -0.68 -8.98
N ALA A 413 20.87 0.12 -8.45
CA ALA A 413 20.73 1.57 -8.34
C ALA A 413 20.51 2.23 -9.72
N SER A 414 21.20 1.76 -10.74
CA SER A 414 21.02 2.22 -12.12
C SER A 414 19.63 1.91 -12.67
N LEU A 415 19.11 0.69 -12.41
CA LEU A 415 17.78 0.27 -12.87
C LEU A 415 16.66 0.97 -12.08
N MET A 416 16.85 1.19 -10.79
CA MET A 416 15.93 1.96 -9.96
C MET A 416 15.78 3.41 -10.46
N ASP A 417 16.88 4.07 -10.79
CA ASP A 417 16.86 5.40 -11.40
C ASP A 417 16.20 5.39 -12.78
N LYS A 418 16.50 4.39 -13.61
CA LYS A 418 15.93 4.23 -14.95
C LYS A 418 14.41 4.07 -14.91
N VAL A 419 13.90 3.20 -14.04
CA VAL A 419 12.45 2.99 -13.91
C VAL A 419 11.76 4.23 -13.33
N LYS A 420 12.35 4.89 -12.34
CA LYS A 420 11.81 6.11 -11.74
C LYS A 420 11.69 7.25 -12.76
N LYS A 421 12.74 7.48 -13.55
CA LYS A 421 12.73 8.45 -14.66
C LYS A 421 11.69 8.11 -15.71
N HIS A 422 11.52 6.83 -16.03
CA HIS A 422 10.50 6.39 -16.96
C HIS A 422 9.08 6.67 -16.44
N TYR A 423 8.83 6.49 -15.12
CA TYR A 423 7.56 6.88 -14.52
C TYR A 423 7.34 8.40 -14.56
N TYR A 424 8.36 9.22 -14.38
CA TYR A 424 8.23 10.69 -14.54
C TYR A 424 7.92 11.12 -15.97
N SER A 425 8.25 10.31 -16.98
CA SER A 425 7.84 10.51 -18.36
C SER A 425 6.49 9.86 -18.72
N TYR A 426 5.61 9.68 -17.73
CA TYR A 426 4.27 9.13 -17.96
C TYR A 426 3.50 9.96 -19.00
N PRO A 427 2.80 9.30 -19.96
CA PRO A 427 2.21 9.99 -21.09
C PRO A 427 1.16 11.03 -20.69
N GLU A 428 1.15 12.14 -21.42
CA GLU A 428 0.14 13.19 -21.31
C GLU A 428 -1.20 12.75 -21.92
N ASP A 429 -1.16 11.99 -23.02
CA ASP A 429 -2.35 11.45 -23.69
C ASP A 429 -2.48 9.95 -23.43
N PRO A 430 -3.67 9.46 -23.05
CA PRO A 430 -3.93 8.03 -22.90
C PRO A 430 -3.53 7.14 -24.10
N LYS A 431 -3.53 7.70 -25.32
CA LYS A 431 -3.16 6.99 -26.55
C LYS A 431 -1.70 6.49 -26.55
N ASP A 432 -0.83 7.18 -25.82
CA ASP A 432 0.60 6.87 -25.75
C ASP A 432 0.92 5.82 -24.66
N LEU A 433 -0.07 5.36 -23.90
CA LEU A 433 0.11 4.40 -22.80
C LEU A 433 0.78 3.10 -23.29
N ALA A 434 0.38 2.58 -24.44
CA ALA A 434 0.94 1.33 -24.96
C ALA A 434 2.44 1.43 -25.24
N LYS A 435 2.89 2.55 -25.81
CA LYS A 435 4.33 2.82 -26.06
C LYS A 435 5.11 2.95 -24.75
N TRP A 436 4.54 3.64 -23.77
CA TRP A 436 5.12 3.78 -22.44
C TRP A 436 5.24 2.42 -21.73
N GLU A 437 4.21 1.57 -21.83
CA GLU A 437 4.18 0.22 -21.24
C GLU A 437 5.26 -0.69 -21.85
N LEU A 438 5.47 -0.64 -23.15
CA LEU A 438 6.53 -1.41 -23.81
C LEU A 438 7.90 -1.06 -23.23
N ARG A 439 8.19 0.22 -23.04
CA ARG A 439 9.45 0.66 -22.45
C ARG A 439 9.57 0.23 -20.98
N LEU A 440 8.49 0.30 -20.21
CA LEU A 440 8.46 -0.22 -18.84
C LEU A 440 8.80 -1.71 -18.80
N LYS A 441 8.21 -2.48 -19.70
CA LYS A 441 8.47 -3.93 -19.82
C LYS A 441 9.95 -4.20 -20.10
N GLU A 442 10.57 -3.49 -21.03
CA GLU A 442 12.01 -3.63 -21.33
C GLU A 442 12.89 -3.41 -20.08
N ILE A 443 12.57 -2.41 -19.24
CA ILE A 443 13.31 -2.13 -18.01
C ILE A 443 13.19 -3.30 -17.02
N TYR A 444 11.97 -3.85 -16.85
CA TYR A 444 11.74 -4.98 -15.98
C TYR A 444 12.37 -6.28 -16.52
N ASP A 445 12.37 -6.49 -17.84
CA ASP A 445 13.00 -7.65 -18.47
C ASP A 445 14.54 -7.55 -18.34
N GLU A 446 15.13 -6.36 -18.52
CA GLU A 446 16.54 -6.13 -18.21
C GLU A 446 16.88 -6.46 -16.76
N PHE A 447 16.05 -6.04 -15.80
CA PHE A 447 16.23 -6.37 -14.38
C PHE A 447 16.17 -7.90 -14.17
N LYS A 448 15.18 -8.58 -14.73
CA LYS A 448 15.02 -10.03 -14.60
C LYS A 448 16.23 -10.78 -15.11
N ILE A 449 16.73 -10.42 -16.30
CA ILE A 449 17.93 -11.03 -16.89
C ILE A 449 19.14 -10.84 -15.97
N LYS A 450 19.38 -9.60 -15.49
CA LYS A 450 20.57 -9.30 -14.68
C LYS A 450 20.57 -9.95 -13.30
N PHE A 451 19.38 -10.22 -12.74
CA PHE A 451 19.24 -10.79 -11.39
C PHE A 451 18.70 -12.22 -11.36
N GLY A 452 18.59 -12.90 -12.52
CA GLY A 452 18.22 -14.32 -12.61
C GLY A 452 16.77 -14.58 -12.18
N TYR A 453 15.84 -13.75 -12.65
CA TYR A 453 14.42 -14.02 -12.59
C TYR A 453 14.00 -14.69 -13.89
N CYS A 454 13.73 -15.98 -13.81
CA CYS A 454 13.15 -16.76 -14.91
C CYS A 454 11.63 -16.68 -14.91
#